data_3b5656f978ec29136d48f13e399cd510
#
_entry.id   3b5656f978ec29136d48f13e399cd510
#
_cell.length_a   1.000
_cell.length_b   1.000
_cell.length_c   1.000
_cell.angle_alpha   90.00
_cell.angle_beta   90.00
_cell.angle_gamma   90.00
#
_symmetry.space_group_name_H-M   'P 1'
#
loop_
_entity.id
_entity.type
_entity.pdbx_description
1 polymer ?
#
loop_
_entity_poly.entity_id
_entity_poly.type
_entity_poly.pdbx_seq_one_letter_code
_entity_poly.pdbx_strand_id
1 'polypeptide(L)'
;KIMSDGFFKYPSALYSDHVESIRDLAAIQSIGEHHPWIEQQIEMVKAVKASYPEDLASFYNIFAPVTYLKRWFRREGSRGDREIADFLAENPELTGQVLDVIAGDIAILTRRIIEEAGTEGIYLSTQQIQDGRVDAASYRSYIEPSTVKVLEAANAAGGVNILHICGFEGASNDLELFKDYPAQVFNWATHHEGVSLAEGRKLFGGQTVLGGFENSRAALLNTGSRAELEDETKRLLAAAGSQGVILGADCTVPDDF
;
A
#
# COMPACT_ATOMS: atom_id res chain seq x y z
N LYS A 1 -17.69 -6.31 11.22
CA LYS A 1 -16.88 -6.54 9.99
C LYS A 1 -17.11 -5.39 9.05
N ILE A 2 -16.35 -4.30 9.26
CA ILE A 2 -16.45 -3.08 8.44
C ILE A 2 -15.61 -3.21 7.15
N MET A 3 -14.82 -4.25 7.03
CA MET A 3 -14.09 -4.60 5.81
C MET A 3 -15.00 -5.41 4.90
N SER A 4 -15.97 -4.75 4.29
CA SER A 4 -16.76 -5.36 3.24
C SER A 4 -15.93 -5.53 1.96
N ASP A 5 -16.37 -6.39 1.09
CA ASP A 5 -15.74 -6.69 -0.22
C ASP A 5 -15.41 -5.46 -1.07
N GLY A 6 -16.00 -4.30 -0.76
CA GLY A 6 -15.74 -3.02 -1.43
C GLY A 6 -14.32 -2.47 -1.22
N PHE A 7 -13.66 -2.77 -0.10
CA PHE A 7 -12.30 -2.32 0.17
C PHE A 7 -11.27 -2.93 -0.80
N PHE A 8 -11.52 -4.16 -1.25
CA PHE A 8 -10.61 -4.89 -2.14
C PHE A 8 -11.00 -4.85 -3.60
N LYS A 9 -12.16 -4.28 -3.92
CA LYS A 9 -12.68 -4.21 -5.29
C LYS A 9 -12.78 -2.76 -5.70
N TYR A 10 -11.78 -2.31 -6.45
CA TYR A 10 -11.92 -1.07 -7.19
C TYR A 10 -13.06 -1.23 -8.20
N PRO A 11 -14.09 -0.38 -8.14
CA PRO A 11 -15.27 -0.55 -9.00
C PRO A 11 -14.97 -0.02 -10.39
N SER A 12 -14.82 -0.87 -11.34
CA SER A 12 -14.93 -0.48 -12.73
C SER A 12 -16.10 -1.22 -13.37
N ALA A 13 -16.85 -0.56 -14.21
CA ALA A 13 -17.90 -1.16 -14.99
C ALA A 13 -17.42 -2.30 -15.92
N LEU A 14 -16.10 -2.42 -16.08
CA LEU A 14 -15.43 -3.45 -16.86
C LEU A 14 -15.04 -4.70 -16.04
N TYR A 15 -15.27 -4.69 -14.73
CA TYR A 15 -15.05 -5.88 -13.88
C TYR A 15 -16.19 -6.89 -13.97
N SER A 16 -16.68 -7.11 -15.15
CA SER A 16 -17.36 -8.34 -15.46
C SER A 16 -16.29 -9.46 -15.54
N ASP A 17 -16.69 -10.67 -15.22
CA ASP A 17 -15.89 -11.88 -15.09
C ASP A 17 -15.09 -12.31 -16.35
N HIS A 18 -14.74 -11.41 -17.27
CA HIS A 18 -14.27 -11.70 -18.62
C HIS A 18 -13.01 -10.93 -19.06
N VAL A 19 -12.17 -10.45 -18.14
CA VAL A 19 -10.87 -9.90 -18.53
C VAL A 19 -9.89 -11.05 -18.74
N GLU A 20 -9.63 -11.38 -19.99
CA GLU A 20 -8.70 -12.42 -20.39
C GLU A 20 -7.37 -11.85 -20.91
N SER A 21 -7.39 -10.60 -21.36
CA SER A 21 -6.23 -9.92 -21.97
C SER A 21 -6.14 -8.46 -21.55
N ILE A 22 -4.97 -7.85 -21.79
CA ILE A 22 -4.77 -6.40 -21.59
C ILE A 22 -5.70 -5.57 -22.48
N ARG A 23 -6.11 -6.09 -23.62
CA ARG A 23 -7.01 -5.38 -24.56
C ARG A 23 -8.40 -5.21 -23.98
N ASP A 24 -8.85 -6.14 -23.15
CA ASP A 24 -10.14 -6.02 -22.44
C ASP A 24 -10.12 -4.87 -21.44
N LEU A 25 -8.94 -4.53 -20.93
CA LEU A 25 -8.72 -3.40 -20.05
C LEU A 25 -8.54 -2.07 -20.80
N ALA A 26 -8.29 -2.08 -22.11
CA ALA A 26 -8.10 -0.85 -22.89
C ALA A 26 -9.34 0.06 -22.91
N ALA A 27 -10.51 -0.49 -22.61
CA ALA A 27 -11.76 0.26 -22.50
C ALA A 27 -12.02 0.81 -21.08
N ILE A 28 -11.08 0.63 -20.12
CA ILE A 28 -11.25 1.15 -18.77
C ILE A 28 -11.37 2.67 -18.80
N GLN A 29 -12.32 3.20 -18.07
CA GLN A 29 -12.53 4.62 -17.92
C GLN A 29 -12.59 4.99 -16.45
N SER A 30 -12.27 6.23 -16.12
CA SER A 30 -12.47 6.75 -14.77
C SER A 30 -13.93 6.57 -14.34
N ILE A 31 -14.11 6.17 -13.09
CA ILE A 31 -15.44 6.08 -12.48
C ILE A 31 -16.02 7.46 -12.15
N GLY A 32 -15.18 8.49 -12.15
CA GLY A 32 -15.56 9.85 -11.84
C GLY A 32 -15.61 10.17 -10.33
N GLU A 33 -15.48 11.47 -10.05
CA GLU A 33 -15.29 11.99 -8.68
C GLU A 33 -16.44 11.68 -7.72
N HIS A 34 -17.67 11.62 -8.23
CA HIS A 34 -18.88 11.38 -7.42
C HIS A 34 -19.43 9.96 -7.55
N HIS A 35 -18.57 9.02 -7.92
CA HIS A 35 -19.00 7.62 -7.99
C HIS A 35 -19.46 7.13 -6.61
N PRO A 36 -20.57 6.35 -6.52
CA PRO A 36 -21.11 5.87 -5.24
C PRO A 36 -20.10 5.14 -4.34
N TRP A 37 -19.13 4.45 -4.92
CA TRP A 37 -18.07 3.81 -4.16
C TRP A 37 -17.20 4.86 -3.43
N ILE A 38 -16.81 5.95 -4.08
CA ILE A 38 -16.01 7.03 -3.48
C ILE A 38 -16.80 7.67 -2.35
N GLU A 39 -18.08 8.03 -2.60
CA GLU A 39 -18.94 8.64 -1.57
C GLU A 39 -19.10 7.72 -0.35
N GLN A 40 -19.32 6.42 -0.56
CA GLN A 40 -19.45 5.45 0.53
C GLN A 40 -18.16 5.31 1.35
N GLN A 41 -16.98 5.35 0.71
CA GLN A 41 -15.70 5.31 1.45
C GLN A 41 -15.52 6.55 2.32
N ILE A 42 -15.84 7.73 1.80
CA ILE A 42 -15.75 8.98 2.54
C ILE A 42 -16.67 8.96 3.76
N GLU A 43 -17.94 8.60 3.58
CA GLU A 43 -18.90 8.52 4.68
C GLU A 43 -18.53 7.46 5.72
N MET A 44 -18.01 6.32 5.29
CA MET A 44 -17.50 5.29 6.20
C MET A 44 -16.34 5.83 7.04
N VAL A 45 -15.37 6.50 6.44
CA VAL A 45 -14.21 7.04 7.15
C VAL A 45 -14.63 8.14 8.12
N LYS A 46 -15.53 9.04 7.73
CA LYS A 46 -16.12 10.03 8.64
C LYS A 46 -16.76 9.38 9.87
N ALA A 47 -17.57 8.34 9.67
CA ALA A 47 -18.23 7.63 10.74
C ALA A 47 -17.24 6.93 11.69
N VAL A 48 -16.20 6.30 11.13
CA VAL A 48 -15.14 5.65 11.91
C VAL A 48 -14.36 6.70 12.70
N LYS A 49 -13.93 7.79 12.07
CA LYS A 49 -13.17 8.85 12.73
C LYS A 49 -13.96 9.52 13.86
N ALA A 50 -15.26 9.72 13.69
CA ALA A 50 -16.13 10.26 14.74
C ALA A 50 -16.26 9.34 15.98
N SER A 51 -15.86 8.07 15.88
CA SER A 51 -15.86 7.13 17.01
C SER A 51 -14.54 7.09 17.79
N TYR A 52 -13.50 7.75 17.28
CA TYR A 52 -12.18 7.79 17.89
C TYR A 52 -11.99 9.04 18.77
N PRO A 53 -11.06 8.99 19.77
CA PRO A 53 -10.59 10.18 20.46
C PRO A 53 -9.97 11.19 19.45
N GLU A 54 -10.17 12.49 19.71
CA GLU A 54 -9.69 13.56 18.80
C GLU A 54 -8.17 13.60 18.65
N ASP A 55 -7.43 13.07 19.61
CA ASP A 55 -5.96 13.02 19.63
C ASP A 55 -5.37 11.78 18.92
N LEU A 56 -6.24 10.92 18.36
CA LEU A 56 -5.81 9.74 17.62
C LEU A 56 -5.60 10.05 16.13
N ALA A 57 -4.35 9.93 15.67
CA ALA A 57 -4.04 10.02 14.23
C ALA A 57 -4.61 8.81 13.47
N SER A 58 -5.22 9.07 12.33
CA SER A 58 -5.84 8.05 11.48
C SER A 58 -5.34 8.13 10.04
N PHE A 59 -5.10 6.97 9.45
CA PHE A 59 -4.61 6.86 8.07
C PHE A 59 -5.55 5.94 7.29
N TYR A 60 -5.98 6.40 6.11
CA TYR A 60 -6.81 5.58 5.26
C TYR A 60 -5.95 4.57 4.50
N ASN A 61 -6.18 3.27 4.77
CA ASN A 61 -5.46 2.21 4.08
C ASN A 61 -6.02 2.03 2.66
N ILE A 62 -5.15 2.12 1.66
CA ILE A 62 -5.49 1.94 0.26
C ILE A 62 -4.36 1.20 -0.48
N PHE A 63 -4.70 0.49 -1.55
CA PHE A 63 -3.70 -0.19 -2.36
C PHE A 63 -3.21 0.66 -3.53
N ALA A 64 -1.95 0.46 -3.91
CA ALA A 64 -1.41 1.01 -5.15
C ALA A 64 -2.17 0.47 -6.38
N PRO A 65 -2.23 1.25 -7.48
CA PRO A 65 -2.96 0.86 -8.70
C PRO A 65 -2.60 -0.53 -9.22
N VAL A 66 -1.32 -0.86 -9.26
CA VAL A 66 -0.85 -2.19 -9.67
C VAL A 66 -1.34 -3.31 -8.75
N THR A 67 -1.48 -3.03 -7.46
CA THR A 67 -2.00 -4.02 -6.50
C THR A 67 -3.47 -4.31 -6.75
N TYR A 68 -4.26 -3.30 -7.11
CA TYR A 68 -5.65 -3.50 -7.56
C TYR A 68 -5.69 -4.32 -8.85
N LEU A 69 -4.93 -3.93 -9.86
CA LEU A 69 -4.88 -4.65 -11.14
C LEU A 69 -4.47 -6.12 -10.93
N LYS A 70 -3.41 -6.36 -10.16
CA LYS A 70 -2.93 -7.69 -9.80
C LYS A 70 -4.01 -8.53 -9.10
N ARG A 71 -4.79 -7.95 -8.18
CA ARG A 71 -5.84 -8.65 -7.44
C ARG A 71 -7.00 -9.13 -8.31
N TRP A 72 -7.26 -8.53 -9.45
CA TRP A 72 -8.31 -8.98 -10.38
C TRP A 72 -8.00 -10.33 -11.00
N PHE A 73 -6.72 -10.63 -11.17
CA PHE A 73 -6.25 -11.89 -11.71
C PHE A 73 -5.94 -12.92 -10.63
N ARG A 74 -6.17 -12.54 -9.36
CA ARG A 74 -5.94 -13.45 -8.25
C ARG A 74 -6.99 -14.56 -8.25
N ARG A 75 -6.53 -15.78 -8.46
CA ARG A 75 -7.29 -17.02 -8.40
C ARG A 75 -6.46 -18.08 -7.66
N GLU A 76 -7.07 -19.23 -7.40
CA GLU A 76 -6.34 -20.34 -6.78
C GLU A 76 -5.04 -20.64 -7.57
N GLY A 77 -3.90 -20.55 -6.89
CA GLY A 77 -2.58 -20.75 -7.49
C GLY A 77 -1.98 -19.56 -8.26
N SER A 78 -2.67 -18.41 -8.37
CA SER A 78 -2.12 -17.18 -8.95
C SER A 78 -2.30 -15.99 -8.01
N ARG A 79 -1.24 -15.15 -7.90
CA ARG A 79 -1.27 -13.87 -7.20
C ARG A 79 -1.47 -12.69 -8.14
N GLY A 80 -1.63 -12.94 -9.44
CA GLY A 80 -1.75 -11.91 -10.49
C GLY A 80 -0.41 -11.35 -10.97
N ASP A 81 0.71 -11.77 -10.42
CA ASP A 81 2.04 -11.28 -10.82
C ASP A 81 2.39 -11.65 -12.25
N ARG A 82 2.07 -12.90 -12.62
CA ARG A 82 2.29 -13.42 -13.97
C ARG A 82 1.50 -12.64 -15.00
N GLU A 83 0.25 -12.36 -14.71
CA GLU A 83 -0.65 -11.64 -15.60
C GLU A 83 -0.15 -10.21 -15.84
N ILE A 84 0.36 -9.53 -14.82
CA ILE A 84 0.99 -8.21 -14.99
C ILE A 84 2.24 -8.31 -15.86
N ALA A 85 3.07 -9.33 -15.65
CA ALA A 85 4.26 -9.54 -16.47
C ALA A 85 3.90 -9.86 -17.94
N ASP A 86 2.84 -10.64 -18.18
CA ASP A 86 2.32 -10.93 -19.50
C ASP A 86 1.82 -9.64 -20.19
N PHE A 87 1.08 -8.77 -19.47
CA PHE A 87 0.61 -7.49 -20.02
C PHE A 87 1.74 -6.52 -20.34
N LEU A 88 2.75 -6.42 -19.49
CA LEU A 88 3.94 -5.62 -19.78
C LEU A 88 4.71 -6.13 -20.96
N ALA A 89 4.80 -7.45 -21.16
CA ALA A 89 5.45 -8.05 -22.31
C ALA A 89 4.65 -7.85 -23.62
N GLU A 90 3.32 -7.86 -23.54
CA GLU A 90 2.44 -7.67 -24.71
C GLU A 90 2.35 -6.20 -25.14
N ASN A 91 2.09 -5.31 -24.18
CA ASN A 91 1.92 -3.86 -24.45
C ASN A 91 2.18 -3.03 -23.17
N PRO A 92 3.44 -2.67 -22.91
CA PRO A 92 3.82 -1.93 -21.71
C PRO A 92 3.18 -0.55 -21.63
N GLU A 93 3.03 0.16 -22.75
CA GLU A 93 2.40 1.48 -22.82
C GLU A 93 0.93 1.41 -22.42
N LEU A 94 0.18 0.44 -22.92
CA LEU A 94 -1.22 0.24 -22.57
C LEU A 94 -1.37 -0.16 -21.10
N THR A 95 -0.46 -1.00 -20.60
CA THR A 95 -0.43 -1.37 -19.17
C THR A 95 -0.26 -0.13 -18.31
N GLY A 96 0.69 0.74 -18.65
CA GLY A 96 0.89 2.01 -17.96
C GLY A 96 -0.34 2.93 -18.03
N GLN A 97 -1.01 3.02 -19.18
CA GLN A 97 -2.24 3.81 -19.34
C GLN A 97 -3.38 3.28 -18.47
N VAL A 98 -3.57 1.97 -18.39
CA VAL A 98 -4.58 1.35 -17.52
C VAL A 98 -4.29 1.68 -16.05
N LEU A 99 -3.03 1.56 -15.63
CA LEU A 99 -2.61 1.91 -14.27
C LEU A 99 -2.81 3.40 -13.98
N ASP A 100 -2.60 4.28 -14.96
CA ASP A 100 -2.83 5.73 -14.80
C ASP A 100 -4.31 6.09 -14.62
N VAL A 101 -5.22 5.41 -15.32
CA VAL A 101 -6.67 5.57 -15.11
C VAL A 101 -7.06 5.17 -13.69
N ILE A 102 -6.59 4.01 -13.22
CA ILE A 102 -6.84 3.53 -11.85
C ILE A 102 -6.26 4.52 -10.83
N ALA A 103 -5.03 4.99 -11.08
CA ALA A 103 -4.38 5.98 -10.24
C ALA A 103 -5.16 7.29 -10.15
N GLY A 104 -5.77 7.73 -11.24
CA GLY A 104 -6.63 8.92 -11.27
C GLY A 104 -7.80 8.83 -10.30
N ASP A 105 -8.50 7.71 -10.30
CA ASP A 105 -9.65 7.50 -9.40
C ASP A 105 -9.22 7.34 -7.95
N ILE A 106 -8.11 6.62 -7.70
CA ILE A 106 -7.55 6.49 -6.36
C ILE A 106 -7.04 7.85 -5.85
N ALA A 107 -6.43 8.67 -6.70
CA ALA A 107 -5.99 10.01 -6.35
C ALA A 107 -7.17 10.92 -5.94
N ILE A 108 -8.30 10.83 -6.65
CA ILE A 108 -9.53 11.52 -6.27
C ILE A 108 -10.00 11.07 -4.89
N LEU A 109 -10.08 9.75 -4.67
CA LEU A 109 -10.51 9.21 -3.39
C LEU A 109 -9.59 9.65 -2.25
N THR A 110 -8.27 9.52 -2.41
CA THR A 110 -7.29 9.88 -1.35
C THR A 110 -7.34 11.37 -1.01
N ARG A 111 -7.41 12.25 -2.00
CA ARG A 111 -7.60 13.67 -1.78
C ARG A 111 -8.85 13.95 -0.96
N ARG A 112 -9.99 13.43 -1.38
CA ARG A 112 -11.28 13.64 -0.70
C ARG A 112 -11.33 13.03 0.70
N ILE A 113 -10.69 11.88 0.93
CA ILE A 113 -10.58 11.28 2.27
C ILE A 113 -9.81 12.21 3.22
N ILE A 114 -8.71 12.80 2.78
CA ILE A 114 -7.95 13.74 3.60
C ILE A 114 -8.73 15.03 3.83
N GLU A 115 -9.25 15.66 2.78
CA GLU A 115 -9.93 16.95 2.85
C GLU A 115 -11.30 16.90 3.52
N GLU A 116 -12.12 15.87 3.27
CA GLU A 116 -13.51 15.79 3.70
C GLU A 116 -13.72 14.91 4.92
N ALA A 117 -12.99 13.79 5.04
CA ALA A 117 -13.11 12.90 6.20
C ALA A 117 -12.05 13.20 7.29
N GLY A 118 -11.06 14.05 6.99
CA GLY A 118 -10.12 14.59 7.95
C GLY A 118 -9.12 13.56 8.48
N THR A 119 -8.73 12.57 7.70
CA THR A 119 -7.61 11.70 8.05
C THR A 119 -6.30 12.47 7.95
N GLU A 120 -5.31 12.10 8.75
CA GLU A 120 -3.98 12.73 8.72
C GLU A 120 -3.21 12.39 7.45
N GLY A 121 -3.63 11.36 6.72
CA GLY A 121 -3.05 10.93 5.46
C GLY A 121 -3.55 9.56 5.03
N ILE A 122 -2.81 8.93 4.15
CA ILE A 122 -3.07 7.58 3.66
C ILE A 122 -1.96 6.61 4.08
N TYR A 123 -2.33 5.34 4.16
CA TYR A 123 -1.42 4.20 4.25
C TYR A 123 -1.50 3.46 2.91
N LEU A 124 -0.62 3.83 1.97
CA LEU A 124 -0.61 3.28 0.61
C LEU A 124 0.20 2.00 0.57
N SER A 125 -0.48 0.89 0.35
CA SER A 125 0.14 -0.43 0.29
C SER A 125 0.51 -0.81 -1.15
N THR A 126 1.78 -1.05 -1.39
CA THR A 126 2.33 -1.52 -2.66
C THR A 126 3.14 -2.81 -2.47
N GLN A 127 3.45 -3.47 -3.57
CA GLN A 127 4.31 -4.66 -3.60
C GLN A 127 4.96 -4.73 -4.97
N GLN A 128 6.23 -5.09 -5.02
CA GLN A 128 6.90 -5.39 -6.28
C GLN A 128 6.24 -6.58 -6.97
N ILE A 129 6.22 -6.59 -8.29
CA ILE A 129 5.75 -7.73 -9.07
C ILE A 129 6.71 -8.90 -8.88
N GLN A 130 6.18 -10.02 -8.41
CA GLN A 130 6.94 -11.24 -8.10
C GLN A 130 7.09 -12.14 -9.35
N ASP A 131 7.50 -11.53 -10.47
CA ASP A 131 7.83 -12.22 -11.71
C ASP A 131 9.14 -11.63 -12.28
N GLY A 132 10.16 -12.46 -12.43
CA GLY A 132 11.50 -12.03 -12.84
C GLY A 132 11.60 -11.43 -14.23
N ARG A 133 10.52 -11.44 -15.04
CA ARG A 133 10.44 -10.74 -16.31
C ARG A 133 10.22 -9.23 -16.16
N VAL A 134 9.76 -8.79 -14.99
CA VAL A 134 9.56 -7.38 -14.69
C VAL A 134 10.80 -6.85 -13.99
N ASP A 135 11.72 -6.30 -14.76
CA ASP A 135 12.94 -5.69 -14.24
C ASP A 135 12.69 -4.29 -13.66
N ALA A 136 13.72 -3.74 -13.02
CA ALA A 136 13.66 -2.41 -12.39
C ALA A 136 13.34 -1.29 -13.41
N ALA A 137 13.79 -1.41 -14.65
CA ALA A 137 13.55 -0.40 -15.67
C ALA A 137 12.08 -0.40 -16.12
N SER A 138 11.52 -1.57 -16.35
CA SER A 138 10.09 -1.75 -16.68
C SER A 138 9.20 -1.29 -15.52
N TYR A 139 9.56 -1.65 -14.29
CA TYR A 139 8.83 -1.22 -13.10
C TYR A 139 8.78 0.32 -13.01
N ARG A 140 9.94 0.99 -13.13
CA ARG A 140 10.04 2.45 -13.05
C ARG A 140 9.33 3.16 -14.21
N SER A 141 9.33 2.57 -15.40
CA SER A 141 8.73 3.21 -16.57
C SER A 141 7.20 3.10 -16.58
N TYR A 142 6.64 1.98 -16.15
CA TYR A 142 5.24 1.66 -16.39
C TYR A 142 4.39 1.46 -15.14
N ILE A 143 4.97 1.13 -13.98
CA ILE A 143 4.24 0.85 -12.74
C ILE A 143 4.37 2.00 -11.75
N GLU A 144 5.59 2.41 -11.45
CA GLU A 144 5.92 3.45 -10.47
C GLU A 144 5.12 4.74 -10.67
N PRO A 145 4.97 5.31 -11.89
CA PRO A 145 4.27 6.57 -12.11
C PRO A 145 2.85 6.59 -11.54
N SER A 146 2.15 5.47 -11.64
CA SER A 146 0.79 5.33 -11.13
C SER A 146 0.72 5.43 -9.59
N THR A 147 1.68 4.87 -8.89
CA THR A 147 1.76 4.92 -7.42
C THR A 147 2.20 6.30 -6.93
N VAL A 148 3.18 6.90 -7.63
CA VAL A 148 3.65 8.27 -7.36
C VAL A 148 2.50 9.27 -7.51
N LYS A 149 1.69 9.18 -8.56
CA LYS A 149 0.51 10.03 -8.79
C LYS A 149 -0.46 10.02 -7.59
N VAL A 150 -0.68 8.87 -6.98
CA VAL A 150 -1.54 8.76 -5.78
C VAL A 150 -0.92 9.48 -4.59
N LEU A 151 0.38 9.27 -4.33
CA LEU A 151 1.10 9.94 -3.24
C LEU A 151 1.17 11.45 -3.43
N GLU A 152 1.40 11.91 -4.66
CA GLU A 152 1.41 13.35 -4.98
C GLU A 152 0.04 13.99 -4.73
N ALA A 153 -1.06 13.33 -5.10
CA ALA A 153 -2.41 13.81 -4.81
C ALA A 153 -2.67 13.89 -3.29
N ALA A 154 -2.25 12.87 -2.54
CA ALA A 154 -2.37 12.86 -1.09
C ALA A 154 -1.49 13.95 -0.43
N ASN A 155 -0.28 14.19 -0.94
CA ASN A 155 0.59 15.27 -0.48
C ASN A 155 -0.01 16.66 -0.77
N ALA A 156 -0.59 16.84 -1.95
CA ALA A 156 -1.25 18.09 -2.34
C ALA A 156 -2.47 18.40 -1.45
N ALA A 157 -3.13 17.38 -0.93
CA ALA A 157 -4.22 17.50 0.05
C ALA A 157 -3.72 17.78 1.49
N GLY A 158 -2.40 17.88 1.71
CA GLY A 158 -1.81 18.18 3.01
C GLY A 158 -1.60 16.96 3.91
N GLY A 159 -1.72 15.74 3.37
CA GLY A 159 -1.55 14.51 4.14
C GLY A 159 -0.09 14.21 4.49
N VAL A 160 0.11 13.56 5.66
CA VAL A 160 1.35 12.85 6.00
C VAL A 160 1.16 11.39 5.57
N ASN A 161 1.85 10.97 4.54
CA ASN A 161 1.51 9.71 3.86
C ASN A 161 2.54 8.61 4.14
N ILE A 162 2.02 7.40 4.40
CA ILE A 162 2.80 6.20 4.67
C ILE A 162 2.83 5.35 3.40
N LEU A 163 4.02 5.00 2.92
CA LEU A 163 4.21 3.96 1.91
C LEU A 163 4.51 2.65 2.60
N HIS A 164 3.63 1.67 2.45
CA HIS A 164 3.85 0.31 2.92
C HIS A 164 4.30 -0.59 1.77
N ILE A 165 5.53 -1.08 1.86
CA ILE A 165 6.12 -2.04 0.91
C ILE A 165 5.85 -3.43 1.47
N CYS A 166 4.86 -4.10 0.91
CA CYS A 166 4.22 -5.27 1.51
C CYS A 166 4.98 -6.56 1.24
N GLY A 167 5.38 -7.26 2.31
CA GLY A 167 5.95 -8.61 2.25
C GLY A 167 4.91 -9.74 2.34
N PHE A 168 3.62 -9.44 2.11
CA PHE A 168 2.54 -10.41 2.25
C PHE A 168 2.72 -11.63 1.34
N GLU A 169 2.40 -12.81 1.87
CA GLU A 169 2.58 -14.09 1.19
C GLU A 169 4.04 -14.39 0.78
N GLY A 170 5.01 -13.84 1.50
CA GLY A 170 6.43 -14.08 1.25
C GLY A 170 6.98 -13.34 0.02
N ALA A 171 6.33 -12.25 -0.39
CA ALA A 171 6.87 -11.40 -1.43
C ALA A 171 8.15 -10.71 -0.95
N SER A 172 9.21 -10.82 -1.72
CA SER A 172 10.45 -10.07 -1.52
C SER A 172 10.48 -8.85 -2.41
N ASN A 173 10.89 -7.72 -1.84
CA ASN A 173 10.91 -6.45 -2.54
C ASN A 173 12.34 -5.90 -2.60
N ASP A 174 12.74 -5.39 -3.74
CA ASP A 174 13.92 -4.53 -3.85
C ASP A 174 13.55 -3.13 -3.33
N LEU A 175 13.91 -2.85 -2.07
CA LEU A 175 13.57 -1.59 -1.42
C LEU A 175 14.18 -0.36 -2.12
N GLU A 176 15.26 -0.52 -2.89
CA GLU A 176 15.88 0.55 -3.71
C GLU A 176 14.92 1.08 -4.80
N LEU A 177 13.96 0.28 -5.24
CA LEU A 177 12.93 0.75 -6.18
C LEU A 177 12.02 1.82 -5.59
N PHE A 178 11.90 1.86 -4.28
CA PHE A 178 10.94 2.72 -3.58
C PHE A 178 11.58 3.93 -2.89
N LYS A 179 12.89 4.09 -2.94
CA LYS A 179 13.61 5.10 -2.16
C LYS A 179 13.25 6.55 -2.51
N ASP A 180 12.89 6.79 -3.76
CA ASP A 180 12.59 8.13 -4.29
C ASP A 180 11.07 8.44 -4.29
N TYR A 181 10.24 7.56 -3.72
CA TYR A 181 8.81 7.80 -3.61
C TYR A 181 8.50 8.96 -2.66
N PRO A 182 7.54 9.85 -3.01
CA PRO A 182 7.26 11.06 -2.24
C PRO A 182 6.41 10.77 -0.98
N ALA A 183 6.81 9.78 -0.17
CA ALA A 183 6.18 9.46 1.10
C ALA A 183 6.95 10.09 2.27
N GLN A 184 6.26 10.41 3.37
CA GLN A 184 6.87 10.95 4.58
C GLN A 184 7.25 9.84 5.57
N VAL A 185 6.59 8.68 5.46
CA VAL A 185 6.84 7.52 6.31
C VAL A 185 6.97 6.28 5.44
N PHE A 186 7.96 5.46 5.70
CA PHE A 186 8.18 4.18 5.02
C PHE A 186 7.99 3.02 5.98
N ASN A 187 7.24 2.01 5.53
CA ASN A 187 7.02 0.77 6.26
C ASN A 187 7.27 -0.43 5.34
N TRP A 188 7.96 -1.43 5.83
CA TRP A 188 8.24 -2.67 5.10
C TRP A 188 8.36 -3.84 6.07
N ALA A 189 8.42 -5.06 5.55
CA ALA A 189 8.60 -6.28 6.33
C ALA A 189 10.07 -6.45 6.75
N THR A 190 10.49 -5.77 7.82
CA THR A 190 11.90 -5.67 8.26
C THR A 190 12.56 -7.04 8.41
N HIS A 191 11.85 -8.00 8.97
CA HIS A 191 12.34 -9.37 9.19
C HIS A 191 12.44 -10.18 7.90
N HIS A 192 11.44 -10.04 7.03
CA HIS A 192 11.39 -10.78 5.77
C HIS A 192 12.43 -10.27 4.76
N GLU A 193 12.54 -8.95 4.62
CA GLU A 193 13.50 -8.31 3.72
C GLU A 193 14.93 -8.29 4.28
N GLY A 194 15.11 -8.58 5.58
CA GLY A 194 16.40 -8.53 6.24
C GLY A 194 17.02 -7.16 6.35
N VAL A 195 16.19 -6.10 6.30
CA VAL A 195 16.61 -4.69 6.37
C VAL A 195 16.02 -4.08 7.64
N SER A 196 16.88 -3.75 8.60
CA SER A 196 16.49 -3.13 9.87
C SER A 196 15.93 -1.72 9.68
N LEU A 197 15.20 -1.20 10.68
CA LEU A 197 14.70 0.19 10.67
C LEU A 197 15.83 1.20 10.49
N ALA A 198 17.00 0.98 11.10
CA ALA A 198 18.17 1.86 10.99
C ALA A 198 18.75 1.88 9.56
N GLU A 199 18.83 0.73 8.91
CA GLU A 199 19.30 0.61 7.53
C GLU A 199 18.29 1.21 6.55
N GLY A 200 17.00 0.87 6.68
CA GLY A 200 15.94 1.43 5.84
C GLY A 200 15.83 2.94 5.98
N ARG A 201 16.01 3.50 7.18
CA ARG A 201 16.04 4.95 7.37
C ARG A 201 17.14 5.62 6.57
N LYS A 202 18.32 5.00 6.46
CA LYS A 202 19.40 5.50 5.61
C LYS A 202 19.06 5.40 4.13
N LEU A 203 18.48 4.26 3.72
CA LEU A 203 18.02 4.01 2.36
C LEU A 203 17.01 5.06 1.91
N PHE A 204 16.01 5.36 2.75
CA PHE A 204 14.96 6.34 2.47
C PHE A 204 15.34 7.77 2.85
N GLY A 205 16.63 8.14 2.77
CA GLY A 205 17.09 9.53 2.91
C GLY A 205 16.84 10.18 4.27
N GLY A 206 16.70 9.41 5.34
CA GLY A 206 16.44 9.90 6.69
C GLY A 206 14.97 10.13 7.02
N GLN A 207 14.06 9.76 6.12
CA GLN A 207 12.61 9.83 6.36
C GLN A 207 12.20 9.00 7.57
N THR A 208 11.00 9.27 8.10
CA THR A 208 10.43 8.50 9.20
C THR A 208 10.17 7.06 8.74
N VAL A 209 10.50 6.10 9.60
CA VAL A 209 10.27 4.68 9.35
C VAL A 209 9.29 4.11 10.36
N LEU A 210 8.46 3.16 9.92
CA LEU A 210 7.46 2.48 10.73
C LEU A 210 7.69 0.97 10.65
N GLY A 211 7.60 0.26 11.76
CA GLY A 211 7.73 -1.20 11.80
C GLY A 211 8.56 -1.70 12.97
N GLY A 212 9.27 -2.79 12.74
CA GLY A 212 10.23 -3.37 13.67
C GLY A 212 9.73 -4.62 14.38
N PHE A 213 8.41 -4.83 14.47
CA PHE A 213 7.85 -6.06 15.03
C PHE A 213 7.35 -6.97 13.91
N GLU A 214 7.86 -8.17 13.86
CA GLU A 214 7.34 -9.21 12.97
C GLU A 214 5.87 -9.49 13.31
N ASN A 215 5.05 -9.66 12.25
CA ASN A 215 3.60 -9.76 12.37
C ASN A 215 3.04 -11.18 12.24
N SER A 216 3.90 -12.21 12.16
CA SER A 216 3.44 -13.60 12.07
C SER A 216 2.85 -14.11 13.40
N ARG A 217 2.01 -15.15 13.32
CA ARG A 217 1.43 -15.76 14.52
C ARG A 217 2.46 -16.35 15.49
N ALA A 218 3.64 -16.70 14.99
CA ALA A 218 4.72 -17.24 15.81
C ALA A 218 5.65 -16.14 16.34
N ALA A 219 5.48 -14.91 15.91
CA ALA A 219 6.34 -13.80 16.28
C ALA A 219 6.13 -13.34 17.74
N LEU A 220 7.14 -12.66 18.26
CA LEU A 220 7.16 -12.13 19.62
C LEU A 220 5.94 -11.24 19.92
N LEU A 221 5.50 -10.45 18.94
CA LEU A 221 4.33 -9.58 19.08
C LEU A 221 3.07 -10.36 19.49
N ASN A 222 2.94 -11.60 19.04
CA ASN A 222 1.76 -12.45 19.29
C ASN A 222 1.98 -13.46 20.44
N THR A 223 3.20 -13.92 20.67
CA THR A 223 3.50 -15.02 21.62
C THR A 223 4.29 -14.57 22.82
N GLY A 224 4.88 -13.38 22.79
CA GLY A 224 5.80 -12.89 23.80
C GLY A 224 5.12 -12.43 25.09
N SER A 225 5.84 -12.56 26.18
CA SER A 225 5.48 -11.93 27.45
C SER A 225 5.68 -10.42 27.38
N ARG A 226 5.04 -9.71 28.29
CA ARG A 226 5.24 -8.27 28.44
C ARG A 226 6.72 -7.89 28.60
N ALA A 227 7.49 -8.64 29.39
CA ALA A 227 8.91 -8.36 29.62
C ALA A 227 9.73 -8.50 28.32
N GLU A 228 9.48 -9.54 27.54
CA GLU A 228 10.14 -9.76 26.24
C GLU A 228 9.79 -8.64 25.24
N LEU A 229 8.54 -8.19 25.21
CA LEU A 229 8.12 -7.06 24.37
C LEU A 229 8.77 -5.73 24.82
N GLU A 230 8.88 -5.49 26.13
CA GLU A 230 9.57 -4.32 26.66
C GLU A 230 11.07 -4.33 26.29
N ASP A 231 11.72 -5.46 26.37
CA ASP A 231 13.14 -5.59 26.03
C ASP A 231 13.37 -5.45 24.52
N GLU A 232 12.52 -6.03 23.70
CA GLU A 232 12.58 -5.86 22.24
C GLU A 232 12.31 -4.40 21.84
N THR A 233 11.35 -3.75 22.46
CA THR A 233 11.07 -2.31 22.26
C THR A 233 12.31 -1.46 22.55
N LYS A 234 12.99 -1.70 23.68
CA LYS A 234 14.24 -1.01 24.05
C LYS A 234 15.35 -1.28 23.03
N ARG A 235 15.47 -2.54 22.58
CA ARG A 235 16.45 -2.95 21.57
C ARG A 235 16.24 -2.21 20.24
N LEU A 236 14.98 -2.17 19.76
CA LEU A 236 14.62 -1.47 18.51
C LEU A 236 14.92 0.02 18.61
N LEU A 237 14.54 0.69 19.71
CA LEU A 237 14.81 2.11 19.93
C LEU A 237 16.31 2.40 20.08
N ALA A 238 17.07 1.53 20.73
CA ALA A 238 18.51 1.68 20.83
C ALA A 238 19.22 1.57 19.47
N ALA A 239 18.70 0.72 18.57
CA ALA A 239 19.28 0.52 17.25
C ALA A 239 18.86 1.60 16.24
N ALA A 240 17.59 1.99 16.22
CA ALA A 240 17.03 2.90 15.21
C ALA A 240 16.95 4.37 15.67
N GLY A 241 17.09 4.63 16.98
CA GLY A 241 16.89 5.95 17.58
C GLY A 241 15.43 6.18 18.01
N SER A 242 15.21 7.26 18.78
CA SER A 242 13.90 7.64 19.30
C SER A 242 13.20 8.74 18.51
N GLN A 243 13.81 9.22 17.42
CA GLN A 243 13.24 10.24 16.53
C GLN A 243 13.21 9.74 15.11
N GLY A 244 12.11 10.01 14.39
CA GLY A 244 11.89 9.52 13.03
C GLY A 244 11.66 8.01 12.97
N VAL A 245 11.16 7.41 14.06
CA VAL A 245 10.81 6.00 14.17
C VAL A 245 9.45 5.87 14.82
N ILE A 246 8.57 5.10 14.19
CA ILE A 246 7.28 4.68 14.72
C ILE A 246 7.37 3.17 14.91
N LEU A 247 7.28 2.70 16.15
CA LEU A 247 7.26 1.27 16.41
C LEU A 247 5.89 0.69 16.08
N GLY A 248 5.87 -0.37 15.33
CA GLY A 248 4.66 -1.05 14.90
C GLY A 248 4.97 -2.41 14.29
N ALA A 249 3.93 -3.08 13.83
CA ALA A 249 4.08 -4.32 13.09
C ALA A 249 4.62 -4.06 11.67
N ASP A 250 5.36 -5.01 11.16
CA ASP A 250 5.92 -4.98 9.80
C ASP A 250 4.83 -5.01 8.72
N CYS A 251 3.69 -5.63 9.01
CA CYS A 251 2.51 -5.71 8.14
C CYS A 251 1.24 -5.92 8.99
N THR A 252 0.12 -6.30 8.36
CA THR A 252 -1.14 -6.64 9.01
C THR A 252 -0.93 -7.72 10.07
N VAL A 253 -1.42 -7.48 11.27
CA VAL A 253 -1.46 -8.46 12.36
C VAL A 253 -2.72 -9.33 12.25
N PRO A 254 -2.72 -10.56 12.76
CA PRO A 254 -3.92 -11.38 12.87
C PRO A 254 -5.04 -10.67 13.65
N ASP A 255 -6.29 -10.91 13.28
CA ASP A 255 -7.48 -10.27 13.89
C ASP A 255 -7.99 -10.98 15.16
N ASP A 256 -7.34 -12.04 15.56
CA ASP A 256 -7.62 -12.87 16.73
C ASP A 256 -6.51 -12.80 17.80
N PHE A 257 -5.95 -11.61 17.97
CA PHE A 257 -4.92 -11.27 18.96
C PHE A 257 -5.47 -11.37 20.38
#